data_7848ce67ff30891ca39530fe0fd9b65c
#
_entry.id   7848ce67ff30891ca39530fe0fd9b65c
#
_cell.length_a   1.000
_cell.length_b   1.000
_cell.length_c   1.000
_cell.angle_alpha   90.00
_cell.angle_beta   90.00
_cell.angle_gamma   90.00
#
_symmetry.space_group_name_H-M   'P 1'
#
loop_
_entity.id
_entity.type
_entity.pdbx_description
1 polymer ?
#
loop_
_entity_poly.entity_id
_entity_poly.type
_entity_poly.pdbx_seq_one_letter_code
_entity_poly.pdbx_strand_id
1 'polypeptide(L)'
;MGRHERIAELSDLVTPEGGRALEIADLATGYGRTARAILATAPGPVRIHAVDTGPIIDDDLLHDPRVRPVLADLDDPLPFADAVLDRVTSVNVAEHLADARAHVADCYRVLRPGGLLVLMHSDWDTTLVSSDDDGLTRRLVDKFVATVPKWVQRADGFMGRKLLGLATAAPFEIVTVDTWADCHLRFDEDSVAWKVARGVLAAAADDAELAPRATEWVQTLRRYADEGRFLFAVTDVAVVLRRPAAPAA
;
A
#
# COMPACT_ATOMS: atom_id res chain seq x y z
N MET A 1 -6.79 13.87 5.86
CA MET A 1 -6.95 12.41 6.02
C MET A 1 -5.74 11.76 5.37
N GLY A 2 -5.01 10.95 6.11
CA GLY A 2 -3.84 10.24 5.58
C GLY A 2 -4.25 8.99 4.78
N ARG A 3 -3.26 8.34 4.15
CA ARG A 3 -3.43 7.15 3.32
C ARG A 3 -4.20 6.04 4.05
N HIS A 4 -3.76 5.68 5.24
CA HIS A 4 -4.31 4.53 5.97
C HIS A 4 -5.72 4.77 6.51
N GLU A 5 -6.04 6.02 6.92
CA GLU A 5 -7.41 6.42 7.28
C GLU A 5 -8.33 6.34 6.07
N ARG A 6 -7.83 6.71 4.86
CA ARG A 6 -8.59 6.57 3.63
C ARG A 6 -8.88 5.11 3.29
N ILE A 7 -7.91 4.22 3.48
CA ILE A 7 -8.10 2.78 3.29
C ILE A 7 -9.12 2.22 4.28
N ALA A 8 -9.06 2.62 5.55
CA ALA A 8 -10.06 2.21 6.54
C ALA A 8 -11.47 2.67 6.17
N GLU A 9 -11.63 3.92 5.67
CA GLU A 9 -12.91 4.43 5.15
C GLU A 9 -13.41 3.59 3.96
N LEU A 10 -12.56 3.34 2.97
CA LEU A 10 -12.89 2.54 1.79
C LEU A 10 -13.21 1.08 2.11
N SER A 11 -12.78 0.58 3.27
CA SER A 11 -13.07 -0.79 3.71
C SER A 11 -14.51 -1.00 4.18
N ASP A 12 -15.33 0.04 4.27
CA ASP A 12 -16.75 -0.06 4.66
C ASP A 12 -16.97 -0.97 5.89
N LEU A 13 -16.49 -0.52 7.07
CA LEU A 13 -16.37 -1.31 8.30
C LEU A 13 -17.71 -1.51 9.02
N VAL A 14 -18.77 -1.80 8.28
CA VAL A 14 -20.11 -2.06 8.83
C VAL A 14 -20.12 -3.37 9.62
N THR A 15 -20.65 -3.30 10.84
CA THR A 15 -20.81 -4.49 11.69
C THR A 15 -21.73 -5.52 11.01
N PRO A 16 -21.30 -6.79 10.87
CA PRO A 16 -22.14 -7.82 10.29
C PRO A 16 -23.42 -8.07 11.08
N GLU A 17 -24.44 -8.59 10.40
CA GLU A 17 -25.67 -9.04 11.05
C GLU A 17 -25.36 -10.01 12.20
N GLY A 18 -26.12 -9.90 13.31
CA GLY A 18 -25.88 -10.69 14.52
C GLY A 18 -24.75 -10.17 15.40
N GLY A 19 -24.09 -9.03 15.06
CA GLY A 19 -23.11 -8.38 15.93
C GLY A 19 -21.78 -9.12 16.07
N ARG A 20 -21.47 -10.10 15.21
CA ARG A 20 -20.16 -10.76 15.21
C ARG A 20 -19.05 -9.81 14.80
N ALA A 21 -17.81 -10.13 15.18
CA ALA A 21 -16.66 -9.37 14.71
C ALA A 21 -16.51 -9.46 13.17
N LEU A 22 -16.10 -8.35 12.55
CA LEU A 22 -15.59 -8.34 11.17
C LEU A 22 -14.24 -9.06 11.15
N GLU A 23 -14.09 -10.06 10.30
CA GLU A 23 -12.83 -10.75 10.03
C GLU A 23 -12.10 -10.03 8.89
N ILE A 24 -10.97 -9.42 9.18
CA ILE A 24 -10.22 -8.56 8.26
C ILE A 24 -8.81 -9.10 8.10
N ALA A 25 -8.32 -9.27 6.88
CA ALA A 25 -6.89 -9.49 6.63
C ALA A 25 -6.24 -8.21 6.11
N ASP A 26 -5.18 -7.76 6.78
CA ASP A 26 -4.30 -6.68 6.34
C ASP A 26 -3.01 -7.32 5.79
N LEU A 27 -2.88 -7.35 4.47
CA LEU A 27 -1.82 -8.08 3.76
C LEU A 27 -0.57 -7.21 3.60
N ALA A 28 0.61 -7.78 3.91
CA ALA A 28 1.86 -7.08 4.09
C ALA A 28 1.69 -5.90 5.07
N THR A 29 1.20 -6.22 6.25
CA THR A 29 0.79 -5.24 7.27
C THR A 29 1.91 -4.30 7.69
N GLY A 30 3.18 -4.69 7.54
CA GLY A 30 4.33 -3.91 7.97
C GLY A 30 4.24 -3.54 9.45
N TYR A 31 4.41 -2.27 9.76
CA TYR A 31 4.26 -1.75 11.13
C TYR A 31 2.80 -1.66 11.62
N GLY A 32 1.82 -2.10 10.83
CA GLY A 32 0.41 -2.15 11.22
C GLY A 32 -0.34 -0.82 11.08
N ARG A 33 0.10 0.07 10.20
CA ARG A 33 -0.53 1.40 10.04
C ARG A 33 -1.99 1.30 9.58
N THR A 34 -2.31 0.41 8.63
CA THR A 34 -3.69 0.17 8.17
C THR A 34 -4.50 -0.49 9.27
N ALA A 35 -3.95 -1.51 9.95
CA ALA A 35 -4.59 -2.14 11.10
C ALA A 35 -4.96 -1.12 12.18
N ARG A 36 -4.05 -0.19 12.51
CA ARG A 36 -4.28 0.89 13.49
C ARG A 36 -5.42 1.81 13.05
N ALA A 37 -5.46 2.22 11.79
CA ALA A 37 -6.52 3.06 11.25
C ALA A 37 -7.89 2.34 11.30
N ILE A 38 -7.94 1.06 10.97
CA ILE A 38 -9.15 0.22 11.08
C ILE A 38 -9.62 0.14 12.54
N LEU A 39 -8.72 -0.12 13.49
CA LEU A 39 -9.05 -0.21 14.92
C LEU A 39 -9.59 1.10 15.48
N ALA A 40 -9.11 2.23 14.97
CA ALA A 40 -9.54 3.57 15.40
C ALA A 40 -10.90 3.98 14.83
N THR A 41 -11.30 3.44 13.68
CA THR A 41 -12.50 3.90 12.94
C THR A 41 -13.64 2.89 12.94
N ALA A 42 -13.38 1.61 13.24
CA ALA A 42 -14.40 0.58 13.22
C ALA A 42 -15.50 0.85 14.26
N PRO A 43 -16.79 0.90 13.85
CA PRO A 43 -17.90 1.20 14.75
C PRO A 43 -18.31 0.03 15.64
N GLY A 44 -17.81 -1.16 15.37
CA GLY A 44 -18.15 -2.40 16.06
C GLY A 44 -16.96 -3.33 16.24
N PRO A 45 -17.19 -4.57 16.67
CA PRO A 45 -16.13 -5.53 16.93
C PRO A 45 -15.42 -5.94 15.63
N VAL A 46 -14.08 -5.90 15.65
CA VAL A 46 -13.22 -6.35 14.54
C VAL A 46 -12.18 -7.35 15.02
N ARG A 47 -11.75 -8.23 14.13
CA ARG A 47 -10.56 -9.05 14.27
C ARG A 47 -9.68 -8.85 13.04
N ILE A 48 -8.45 -8.44 13.25
CA ILE A 48 -7.50 -8.14 12.19
C ILE A 48 -6.43 -9.24 12.16
N HIS A 49 -6.33 -9.92 11.04
CA HIS A 49 -5.22 -10.82 10.73
C HIS A 49 -4.13 -9.97 10.05
N ALA A 50 -3.09 -9.65 10.80
CA ALA A 50 -1.95 -8.87 10.33
C ALA A 50 -0.96 -9.82 9.65
N VAL A 51 -1.02 -9.89 8.31
CA VAL A 51 -0.26 -10.85 7.51
C VAL A 51 1.04 -10.22 7.02
N ASP A 52 2.17 -10.85 7.29
CA ASP A 52 3.48 -10.44 6.77
C ASP A 52 4.46 -11.62 6.76
N THR A 53 5.60 -11.47 6.08
CA THR A 53 6.69 -12.47 6.07
C THR A 53 7.51 -12.49 7.35
N GLY A 54 7.40 -11.46 8.20
CA GLY A 54 8.11 -11.32 9.47
C GLY A 54 7.30 -10.58 10.53
N PRO A 55 7.69 -10.70 11.81
CA PRO A 55 7.00 -10.05 12.93
C PRO A 55 7.47 -8.59 13.06
N ILE A 56 7.16 -7.73 12.07
CA ILE A 56 7.57 -6.33 12.04
C ILE A 56 6.50 -5.35 12.52
N ILE A 57 5.33 -5.86 12.90
CA ILE A 57 4.23 -5.04 13.44
C ILE A 57 4.62 -4.39 14.77
N ASP A 58 4.15 -3.17 15.01
CA ASP A 58 4.41 -2.42 16.24
C ASP A 58 3.95 -3.19 17.50
N ASP A 59 4.73 -3.12 18.57
CA ASP A 59 4.51 -3.88 19.81
C ASP A 59 3.13 -3.64 20.45
N ASP A 60 2.59 -2.43 20.39
CA ASP A 60 1.29 -2.11 20.94
C ASP A 60 0.14 -2.79 20.17
N LEU A 61 0.29 -2.96 18.85
CA LEU A 61 -0.64 -3.72 18.04
C LEU A 61 -0.47 -5.24 18.26
N LEU A 62 0.76 -5.69 18.44
CA LEU A 62 1.04 -7.11 18.74
C LEU A 62 0.33 -7.56 20.03
N HIS A 63 0.16 -6.66 21.00
CA HIS A 63 -0.54 -6.93 22.28
C HIS A 63 -2.04 -6.59 22.25
N ASP A 64 -2.58 -6.02 21.16
CA ASP A 64 -4.02 -5.76 21.05
C ASP A 64 -4.76 -7.10 20.80
N PRO A 65 -5.73 -7.49 21.67
CA PRO A 65 -6.43 -8.77 21.55
C PRO A 65 -7.26 -8.91 20.26
N ARG A 66 -7.49 -7.82 19.55
CA ARG A 66 -8.18 -7.79 18.26
C ARG A 66 -7.25 -8.05 17.07
N VAL A 67 -5.93 -8.00 17.27
CA VAL A 67 -4.91 -8.21 16.23
C VAL A 67 -4.30 -9.60 16.37
N ARG A 68 -4.19 -10.31 15.27
CA ARG A 68 -3.57 -11.64 15.18
C ARG A 68 -2.48 -11.62 14.13
N PRO A 69 -1.21 -11.66 14.52
CA PRO A 69 -0.13 -11.82 13.56
C PRO A 69 -0.24 -13.17 12.83
N VAL A 70 -0.05 -13.12 11.51
CA VAL A 70 -0.03 -14.29 10.64
C VAL A 70 1.22 -14.24 9.78
N LEU A 71 2.12 -15.22 9.93
CA LEU A 71 3.30 -15.32 9.09
C LEU A 71 2.96 -16.03 7.78
N ALA A 72 3.09 -15.35 6.67
CA ALA A 72 2.87 -15.89 5.33
C ALA A 72 3.68 -15.13 4.28
N ASP A 73 4.12 -15.85 3.25
CA ASP A 73 4.59 -15.27 2.00
C ASP A 73 3.37 -15.05 1.09
N LEU A 74 3.22 -13.85 0.54
CA LEU A 74 2.09 -13.51 -0.32
C LEU A 74 2.26 -13.97 -1.78
N ASP A 75 3.41 -14.53 -2.13
CA ASP A 75 3.62 -15.29 -3.36
C ASP A 75 3.04 -16.73 -3.26
N ASP A 76 2.74 -17.20 -2.03
CA ASP A 76 2.03 -18.43 -1.74
C ASP A 76 0.52 -18.19 -1.55
N PRO A 77 -0.34 -19.23 -1.62
CA PRO A 77 -1.76 -19.10 -1.29
C PRO A 77 -1.98 -18.58 0.13
N LEU A 78 -2.92 -17.65 0.29
CA LEU A 78 -3.26 -17.07 1.59
C LEU A 78 -3.67 -18.16 2.59
N PRO A 79 -3.17 -18.13 3.84
CA PRO A 79 -3.36 -19.18 4.85
C PRO A 79 -4.77 -19.11 5.50
N PHE A 80 -5.79 -18.87 4.70
CA PHE A 80 -7.17 -18.79 5.10
C PHE A 80 -8.03 -19.78 4.30
N ALA A 81 -9.05 -20.34 4.95
CA ALA A 81 -10.04 -21.14 4.26
C ALA A 81 -10.91 -20.26 3.34
N ASP A 82 -11.65 -20.90 2.44
CA ASP A 82 -12.56 -20.22 1.52
C ASP A 82 -13.67 -19.49 2.30
N ALA A 83 -14.01 -18.30 1.87
CA ALA A 83 -15.14 -17.51 2.36
C ALA A 83 -15.17 -17.29 3.88
N VAL A 84 -14.02 -16.97 4.48
CA VAL A 84 -13.91 -16.71 5.95
C VAL A 84 -13.68 -15.25 6.31
N LEU A 85 -13.23 -14.42 5.36
CA LEU A 85 -12.93 -13.01 5.60
C LEU A 85 -14.07 -12.11 5.10
N ASP A 86 -14.32 -11.02 5.82
CA ASP A 86 -15.26 -9.98 5.41
C ASP A 86 -14.56 -8.88 4.62
N ARG A 87 -13.30 -8.61 4.95
CA ARG A 87 -12.49 -7.56 4.32
C ARG A 87 -11.06 -8.05 4.11
N VAL A 88 -10.47 -7.61 3.03
CA VAL A 88 -9.04 -7.74 2.75
C VAL A 88 -8.50 -6.37 2.34
N THR A 89 -7.40 -5.94 2.94
CA THR A 89 -6.64 -4.75 2.54
C THR A 89 -5.27 -5.17 2.02
N SER A 90 -4.85 -4.58 0.89
CA SER A 90 -3.55 -4.82 0.26
C SER A 90 -2.98 -3.49 -0.22
N VAL A 91 -2.00 -2.95 0.52
CA VAL A 91 -1.50 -1.59 0.37
C VAL A 91 -0.02 -1.60 -0.02
N ASN A 92 0.30 -1.16 -1.24
CA ASN A 92 1.66 -1.19 -1.80
C ASN A 92 2.30 -2.59 -1.81
N VAL A 93 1.54 -3.60 -2.19
CA VAL A 93 1.95 -5.02 -2.21
C VAL A 93 2.18 -5.51 -3.64
N ALA A 94 1.25 -5.20 -4.54
CA ALA A 94 1.15 -5.82 -5.87
C ALA A 94 2.43 -5.71 -6.71
N GLU A 95 3.23 -4.65 -6.53
CA GLU A 95 4.50 -4.44 -7.23
C GLU A 95 5.59 -5.46 -6.86
N HIS A 96 5.45 -6.10 -5.70
CA HIS A 96 6.46 -7.01 -5.16
C HIS A 96 6.15 -8.48 -5.45
N LEU A 97 4.94 -8.80 -5.90
CA LEU A 97 4.49 -10.18 -6.11
C LEU A 97 4.98 -10.77 -7.43
N ALA A 98 5.21 -12.06 -7.45
CA ALA A 98 5.52 -12.81 -8.66
C ALA A 98 4.34 -12.84 -9.62
N ASP A 99 3.13 -13.05 -9.06
CA ASP A 99 1.87 -13.04 -9.79
C ASP A 99 0.77 -12.29 -9.01
N ALA A 100 0.72 -10.97 -9.22
CA ALA A 100 -0.31 -10.13 -8.60
C ALA A 100 -1.75 -10.53 -9.00
N ARG A 101 -1.94 -11.17 -10.18
CA ARG A 101 -3.26 -11.65 -10.60
C ARG A 101 -3.68 -12.88 -9.81
N ALA A 102 -2.78 -13.84 -9.61
CA ALA A 102 -3.04 -15.01 -8.76
C ALA A 102 -3.37 -14.57 -7.32
N HIS A 103 -2.62 -13.59 -6.78
CA HIS A 103 -2.90 -13.02 -5.46
C HIS A 103 -4.30 -12.40 -5.36
N VAL A 104 -4.74 -11.61 -6.35
CA VAL A 104 -6.09 -11.03 -6.37
C VAL A 104 -7.16 -12.11 -6.50
N ALA A 105 -6.92 -13.16 -7.28
CA ALA A 105 -7.83 -14.31 -7.37
C ALA A 105 -7.92 -15.06 -6.03
N ASP A 106 -6.81 -15.17 -5.29
CA ASP A 106 -6.80 -15.80 -3.97
C ASP A 106 -7.51 -14.94 -2.90
N CYS A 107 -7.39 -13.60 -2.98
CA CYS A 107 -8.21 -12.69 -2.19
C CYS A 107 -9.72 -12.91 -2.43
N TYR A 108 -10.12 -13.17 -3.67
CA TYR A 108 -11.51 -13.53 -3.98
C TYR A 108 -11.94 -14.82 -3.28
N ARG A 109 -11.10 -15.85 -3.28
CA ARG A 109 -11.37 -17.15 -2.65
C ARG A 109 -11.66 -17.00 -1.16
N VAL A 110 -10.81 -16.26 -0.45
CA VAL A 110 -10.88 -16.14 1.03
C VAL A 110 -11.99 -15.20 1.51
N LEU A 111 -12.46 -14.26 0.68
CA LEU A 111 -13.56 -13.36 1.01
C LEU A 111 -14.89 -14.10 1.04
N ARG A 112 -15.76 -13.76 1.99
CA ARG A 112 -17.19 -14.17 1.97
C ARG A 112 -17.92 -13.53 0.79
N PRO A 113 -19.03 -14.13 0.30
CA PRO A 113 -19.96 -13.41 -0.56
C PRO A 113 -20.37 -12.07 0.07
N GLY A 114 -20.32 -10.99 -0.69
CA GLY A 114 -20.50 -9.61 -0.20
C GLY A 114 -19.27 -8.97 0.43
N GLY A 115 -18.19 -9.73 0.66
CA GLY A 115 -16.93 -9.20 1.21
C GLY A 115 -16.19 -8.27 0.25
N LEU A 116 -15.34 -7.40 0.80
CA LEU A 116 -14.60 -6.39 0.04
C LEU A 116 -13.08 -6.63 0.08
N LEU A 117 -12.47 -6.41 -1.09
CA LEU A 117 -11.03 -6.24 -1.24
C LEU A 117 -10.74 -4.77 -1.55
N VAL A 118 -9.87 -4.14 -0.76
CA VAL A 118 -9.32 -2.81 -1.04
C VAL A 118 -7.89 -2.99 -1.51
N LEU A 119 -7.65 -2.82 -2.80
CA LEU A 119 -6.32 -2.74 -3.40
C LEU A 119 -5.91 -1.27 -3.46
N MET A 120 -4.75 -0.92 -2.94
CA MET A 120 -4.20 0.43 -3.05
C MET A 120 -2.73 0.35 -3.43
N HIS A 121 -2.32 1.23 -4.33
CA HIS A 121 -0.90 1.40 -4.68
C HIS A 121 -0.58 2.83 -5.05
N SER A 122 0.61 3.30 -4.66
CA SER A 122 1.17 4.55 -5.16
C SER A 122 1.63 4.37 -6.61
N ASP A 123 1.31 5.31 -7.48
CA ASP A 123 1.88 5.39 -8.82
C ASP A 123 3.11 6.29 -8.78
N TRP A 124 4.28 5.70 -8.61
CA TRP A 124 5.52 6.43 -8.34
C TRP A 124 5.96 7.35 -9.48
N ASP A 125 5.49 7.12 -10.72
CA ASP A 125 5.72 8.00 -11.88
C ASP A 125 5.05 9.38 -11.71
N THR A 126 4.06 9.50 -10.83
CA THR A 126 3.39 10.76 -10.52
C THR A 126 4.06 11.57 -9.41
N THR A 127 5.27 11.20 -9.00
CA THR A 127 6.00 11.87 -7.94
C THR A 127 6.26 13.34 -8.27
N LEU A 128 5.81 14.22 -7.38
CA LEU A 128 6.12 15.64 -7.36
C LEU A 128 7.06 15.94 -6.20
N VAL A 129 8.10 16.70 -6.45
CA VAL A 129 9.07 17.12 -5.42
C VAL A 129 9.47 18.55 -5.66
N SER A 130 9.54 19.37 -4.60
CA SER A 130 10.11 20.73 -4.66
C SER A 130 11.52 20.68 -5.23
N SER A 131 11.78 21.47 -6.26
CA SER A 131 13.09 21.50 -6.94
C SER A 131 13.34 22.87 -7.59
N ASP A 132 14.63 23.26 -7.66
CA ASP A 132 15.09 24.36 -8.51
C ASP A 132 15.63 23.83 -9.86
N ASP A 133 15.74 22.50 -10.04
CA ASP A 133 16.13 21.83 -11.29
C ASP A 133 15.11 20.73 -11.62
N ASP A 134 14.02 21.14 -12.27
CA ASP A 134 12.95 20.22 -12.68
C ASP A 134 13.44 19.15 -13.64
N GLY A 135 14.39 19.48 -14.50
CA GLY A 135 14.96 18.53 -15.47
C GLY A 135 15.74 17.40 -14.78
N LEU A 136 16.58 17.74 -13.80
CA LEU A 136 17.28 16.74 -12.98
C LEU A 136 16.28 15.90 -12.17
N THR A 137 15.34 16.56 -11.50
CA THR A 137 14.34 15.88 -10.67
C THR A 137 13.57 14.87 -11.50
N ARG A 138 13.10 15.22 -12.70
CA ARG A 138 12.40 14.28 -13.59
C ARG A 138 13.29 13.11 -13.98
N ARG A 139 14.53 13.33 -14.40
CA ARG A 139 15.48 12.25 -14.73
C ARG A 139 15.72 11.29 -13.56
N LEU A 140 15.84 11.83 -12.34
CA LEU A 140 16.04 11.02 -11.13
C LEU A 140 14.80 10.18 -10.78
N VAL A 141 13.61 10.77 -10.87
CA VAL A 141 12.34 10.05 -10.66
C VAL A 141 12.14 8.98 -11.73
N ASP A 142 12.36 9.29 -13.01
CA ASP A 142 12.28 8.31 -14.11
C ASP A 142 13.21 7.12 -13.88
N LYS A 143 14.44 7.40 -13.45
CA LYS A 143 15.43 6.35 -13.12
C LYS A 143 14.96 5.48 -11.95
N PHE A 144 14.43 6.10 -10.88
CA PHE A 144 13.89 5.39 -9.72
C PHE A 144 12.73 4.49 -10.11
N VAL A 145 11.74 5.01 -10.83
CA VAL A 145 10.53 4.30 -11.27
C VAL A 145 10.86 3.09 -12.16
N ALA A 146 11.89 3.21 -12.99
CA ALA A 146 12.35 2.15 -13.91
C ALA A 146 13.29 1.12 -13.26
N THR A 147 13.70 1.32 -11.99
CA THR A 147 14.73 0.49 -11.34
C THR A 147 14.11 -0.40 -10.27
N VAL A 148 14.38 -1.71 -10.32
CA VAL A 148 14.11 -2.63 -9.22
C VAL A 148 15.23 -2.46 -8.19
N PRO A 149 14.94 -2.01 -6.95
CA PRO A 149 15.97 -1.88 -5.92
C PRO A 149 16.62 -3.21 -5.58
N LYS A 150 17.94 -3.21 -5.28
CA LYS A 150 18.73 -4.43 -5.00
C LYS A 150 18.25 -5.24 -3.78
N TRP A 151 17.45 -4.62 -2.89
CA TRP A 151 16.93 -5.25 -1.67
C TRP A 151 15.52 -5.85 -1.82
N VAL A 152 14.91 -5.75 -3.01
CA VAL A 152 13.65 -6.42 -3.35
C VAL A 152 13.85 -7.22 -4.64
N GLN A 153 13.07 -8.27 -4.80
CA GLN A 153 13.15 -9.10 -6.01
C GLN A 153 12.42 -8.45 -7.19
N ARG A 154 11.36 -7.68 -6.92
CA ARG A 154 10.49 -7.04 -7.90
C ARG A 154 10.03 -5.68 -7.41
N ALA A 155 9.86 -4.76 -8.34
CA ALA A 155 9.18 -3.49 -8.14
C ALA A 155 8.60 -3.02 -9.46
N ASP A 156 7.47 -2.34 -9.41
CA ASP A 156 6.81 -1.74 -10.57
C ASP A 156 6.33 -0.34 -10.21
N GLY A 157 7.11 0.67 -10.55
CA GLY A 157 6.81 2.06 -10.25
C GLY A 157 5.54 2.61 -10.88
N PHE A 158 4.90 1.83 -11.78
CA PHE A 158 3.64 2.16 -12.46
C PHE A 158 2.46 1.32 -11.94
N MET A 159 2.59 0.67 -10.79
CA MET A 159 1.58 -0.28 -10.32
C MET A 159 0.23 0.38 -10.03
N GLY A 160 0.19 1.62 -9.56
CA GLY A 160 -1.06 2.33 -9.27
C GLY A 160 -2.04 2.32 -10.44
N ARG A 161 -1.59 2.69 -11.63
CA ARG A 161 -2.41 2.72 -12.87
C ARG A 161 -2.81 1.33 -13.38
N LYS A 162 -2.17 0.26 -12.89
CA LYS A 162 -2.43 -1.13 -13.31
C LYS A 162 -3.45 -1.85 -12.43
N LEU A 163 -3.77 -1.33 -11.24
CA LEU A 163 -4.64 -1.99 -10.26
C LEU A 163 -6.00 -2.37 -10.83
N LEU A 164 -6.62 -1.50 -11.63
CA LEU A 164 -7.91 -1.80 -12.26
C LEU A 164 -7.84 -3.03 -13.18
N GLY A 165 -6.70 -3.22 -13.86
CA GLY A 165 -6.46 -4.42 -14.68
C GLY A 165 -6.37 -5.70 -13.84
N LEU A 166 -5.88 -5.63 -12.61
CA LEU A 166 -5.81 -6.77 -11.70
C LEU A 166 -7.21 -7.21 -11.23
N ALA A 167 -8.18 -6.28 -11.17
CA ALA A 167 -9.57 -6.59 -10.79
C ALA A 167 -10.21 -7.67 -11.68
N THR A 168 -9.73 -7.82 -12.92
CA THR A 168 -10.21 -8.86 -13.85
C THR A 168 -9.70 -10.28 -13.57
N ALA A 169 -8.88 -10.46 -12.53
CA ALA A 169 -8.33 -11.77 -12.15
C ALA A 169 -9.38 -12.74 -11.59
N ALA A 170 -10.50 -12.22 -11.06
CA ALA A 170 -11.64 -12.98 -10.55
C ALA A 170 -12.95 -12.21 -10.83
N PRO A 171 -14.13 -12.84 -10.67
CA PRO A 171 -15.40 -12.21 -10.98
C PRO A 171 -15.86 -11.22 -9.89
N PHE A 172 -15.01 -10.26 -9.58
CA PHE A 172 -15.32 -9.15 -8.71
C PHE A 172 -16.27 -8.13 -9.36
N GLU A 173 -17.11 -7.51 -8.56
CA GLU A 173 -17.79 -6.25 -8.88
C GLU A 173 -16.90 -5.08 -8.46
N ILE A 174 -16.67 -4.10 -9.34
CA ILE A 174 -15.98 -2.87 -8.99
C ILE A 174 -16.97 -1.98 -8.24
N VAL A 175 -16.68 -1.70 -6.96
CA VAL A 175 -17.48 -0.79 -6.13
C VAL A 175 -17.12 0.66 -6.40
N THR A 176 -15.82 0.95 -6.36
CA THR A 176 -15.29 2.29 -6.67
C THR A 176 -13.83 2.21 -7.09
N VAL A 177 -13.39 3.24 -7.81
CA VAL A 177 -11.98 3.58 -8.03
C VAL A 177 -11.78 4.97 -7.48
N ASP A 178 -10.82 5.14 -6.59
CA ASP A 178 -10.52 6.43 -5.98
C ASP A 178 -9.05 6.78 -6.18
N THR A 179 -8.75 8.08 -6.27
CA THR A 179 -7.40 8.59 -6.42
C THR A 179 -7.22 9.85 -5.60
N TRP A 180 -6.06 9.98 -4.95
CA TRP A 180 -5.71 11.20 -4.21
C TRP A 180 -4.21 11.45 -4.26
N ALA A 181 -3.80 12.69 -3.99
CA ALA A 181 -2.41 13.02 -3.75
C ALA A 181 -2.06 12.77 -2.27
N ASP A 182 -1.10 11.88 -2.01
CA ASP A 182 -0.50 11.70 -0.69
C ASP A 182 0.62 12.71 -0.54
N CYS A 183 0.40 13.78 0.26
CA CYS A 183 1.28 14.94 0.36
C CYS A 183 2.06 14.94 1.68
N HIS A 184 3.34 15.22 1.60
CA HIS A 184 4.27 15.26 2.73
C HIS A 184 5.07 16.58 2.72
N LEU A 185 5.07 17.27 3.86
CA LEU A 185 5.82 18.52 4.07
C LEU A 185 7.07 18.31 4.94
N ARG A 186 7.34 17.05 5.34
CA ARG A 186 8.50 16.66 6.14
C ARG A 186 9.44 15.79 5.34
N PHE A 187 10.73 15.96 5.57
CA PHE A 187 11.80 15.18 4.96
C PHE A 187 12.73 14.62 6.05
N ASP A 188 12.20 13.66 6.78
CA ASP A 188 12.88 12.94 7.86
C ASP A 188 12.90 11.43 7.57
N GLU A 189 13.66 10.67 8.35
CA GLU A 189 13.91 9.24 8.13
C GLU A 189 12.65 8.37 8.15
N ASP A 190 11.59 8.83 8.80
CA ASP A 190 10.30 8.11 8.88
C ASP A 190 9.37 8.46 7.72
N SER A 191 9.67 9.54 6.97
CA SER A 191 8.80 10.02 5.90
C SER A 191 8.87 9.16 4.64
N VAL A 192 7.75 9.10 3.89
CA VAL A 192 7.70 8.46 2.56
C VAL A 192 8.69 9.14 1.61
N ALA A 193 8.78 10.47 1.68
CA ALA A 193 9.69 11.27 0.85
C ALA A 193 11.16 10.85 1.04
N TRP A 194 11.58 10.59 2.29
CA TRP A 194 12.94 10.12 2.58
C TRP A 194 13.18 8.71 2.01
N LYS A 195 12.20 7.81 2.14
CA LYS A 195 12.30 6.44 1.59
C LYS A 195 12.43 6.47 0.06
N VAL A 196 11.65 7.33 -0.61
CA VAL A 196 11.76 7.54 -2.07
C VAL A 196 13.11 8.14 -2.44
N ALA A 197 13.60 9.16 -1.72
CA ALA A 197 14.91 9.75 -1.96
C ALA A 197 16.06 8.74 -1.83
N ARG A 198 15.98 7.82 -0.85
CA ARG A 198 16.92 6.68 -0.74
C ARG A 198 16.83 5.73 -1.95
N GLY A 199 15.62 5.48 -2.43
CA GLY A 199 15.39 4.71 -3.65
C GLY A 199 16.00 5.37 -4.88
N VAL A 200 15.86 6.70 -4.99
CA VAL A 200 16.48 7.51 -6.05
C VAL A 200 18.01 7.41 -5.99
N LEU A 201 18.61 7.57 -4.81
CA LEU A 201 20.08 7.43 -4.63
C LEU A 201 20.54 6.03 -5.06
N ALA A 202 19.82 4.99 -4.66
CA ALA A 202 20.17 3.62 -5.02
C ALA A 202 20.02 3.36 -6.53
N ALA A 203 18.97 3.88 -7.15
CA ALA A 203 18.76 3.77 -8.59
C ALA A 203 19.82 4.51 -9.42
N ALA A 204 20.33 5.62 -8.92
CA ALA A 204 21.38 6.42 -9.56
C ALA A 204 22.79 5.90 -9.31
N ALA A 205 23.01 5.01 -8.33
CA ALA A 205 24.35 4.65 -7.81
C ALA A 205 25.34 4.14 -8.88
N ASP A 206 24.85 3.41 -9.87
CA ASP A 206 25.67 2.82 -10.93
C ASP A 206 25.78 3.74 -12.18
N ASP A 207 25.24 4.97 -12.10
CA ASP A 207 25.26 5.97 -13.16
C ASP A 207 26.26 7.09 -12.80
N ALA A 208 27.42 7.11 -13.48
CA ALA A 208 28.51 8.02 -13.15
C ALA A 208 28.15 9.52 -13.27
N GLU A 209 27.15 9.86 -14.11
CA GLU A 209 26.67 11.24 -14.26
C GLU A 209 25.62 11.57 -13.20
N LEU A 210 24.67 10.65 -12.92
CA LEU A 210 23.55 10.92 -12.03
C LEU A 210 23.89 10.75 -10.55
N ALA A 211 24.79 9.83 -10.17
CA ALA A 211 25.08 9.54 -8.76
C ALA A 211 25.50 10.78 -7.95
N PRO A 212 26.49 11.60 -8.39
CA PRO A 212 26.85 12.82 -7.65
C PRO A 212 25.68 13.82 -7.61
N ARG A 213 24.97 13.99 -8.72
CA ARG A 213 23.82 14.91 -8.80
C ARG A 213 22.64 14.47 -7.93
N ALA A 214 22.38 13.16 -7.81
CA ALA A 214 21.37 12.63 -6.89
C ALA A 214 21.71 12.94 -5.43
N THR A 215 23.00 12.88 -5.06
CA THR A 215 23.46 13.24 -3.72
C THR A 215 23.22 14.72 -3.42
N GLU A 216 23.58 15.60 -4.34
CA GLU A 216 23.33 17.05 -4.23
C GLU A 216 21.82 17.37 -4.19
N TRP A 217 21.02 16.66 -4.98
CA TRP A 217 19.58 16.79 -4.99
C TRP A 217 18.98 16.46 -3.62
N VAL A 218 19.38 15.35 -2.98
CA VAL A 218 18.92 14.99 -1.62
C VAL A 218 19.33 16.05 -0.59
N GLN A 219 20.54 16.62 -0.69
CA GLN A 219 20.96 17.72 0.19
C GLN A 219 20.09 18.97 0.00
N THR A 220 19.70 19.25 -1.23
CA THR A 220 18.78 20.35 -1.54
C THR A 220 17.39 20.11 -0.94
N LEU A 221 16.86 18.88 -0.99
CA LEU A 221 15.59 18.55 -0.35
C LEU A 221 15.62 18.76 1.18
N ARG A 222 16.72 18.41 1.84
CA ARG A 222 16.91 18.69 3.27
C ARG A 222 16.88 20.18 3.56
N ARG A 223 17.65 20.97 2.79
CA ARG A 223 17.64 22.43 2.90
C ARG A 223 16.24 23.01 2.74
N TYR A 224 15.45 22.52 1.77
CA TYR A 224 14.07 22.97 1.57
C TYR A 224 13.18 22.62 2.76
N ALA A 225 13.38 21.46 3.38
CA ALA A 225 12.64 21.09 4.59
C ALA A 225 12.99 22.03 5.75
N ASP A 226 14.27 22.36 5.95
CA ASP A 226 14.73 23.30 6.98
C ASP A 226 14.18 24.72 6.76
N GLU A 227 14.03 25.12 5.50
CA GLU A 227 13.49 26.42 5.10
C GLU A 227 11.95 26.46 5.03
N GLY A 228 11.26 25.36 5.29
CA GLY A 228 9.79 25.26 5.20
C GLY A 228 9.25 25.34 3.78
N ARG A 229 10.05 25.02 2.76
CA ARG A 229 9.70 25.04 1.32
C ARG A 229 9.56 23.64 0.71
N PHE A 230 9.68 22.59 1.52
CA PHE A 230 9.64 21.22 1.04
C PHE A 230 8.20 20.76 0.77
N LEU A 231 7.99 20.18 -0.39
CA LEU A 231 6.79 19.43 -0.76
C LEU A 231 7.21 18.14 -1.46
N PHE A 232 6.65 17.05 -1.04
CA PHE A 232 6.61 15.79 -1.78
C PHE A 232 5.15 15.37 -1.93
N ALA A 233 4.76 14.91 -3.10
CA ALA A 233 3.47 14.29 -3.31
C ALA A 233 3.57 13.13 -4.30
N VAL A 234 2.70 12.14 -4.14
CA VAL A 234 2.54 11.03 -5.08
C VAL A 234 1.05 10.70 -5.21
N THR A 235 0.61 10.27 -6.37
CA THR A 235 -0.77 9.81 -6.55
C THR A 235 -0.91 8.41 -6.02
N ASP A 236 -1.81 8.24 -5.06
CA ASP A 236 -2.32 6.95 -4.63
C ASP A 236 -3.58 6.59 -5.43
N VAL A 237 -3.68 5.35 -5.84
CA VAL A 237 -4.84 4.78 -6.53
C VAL A 237 -5.39 3.64 -5.68
N ALA A 238 -6.69 3.65 -5.41
CA ALA A 238 -7.37 2.54 -4.74
C ALA A 238 -8.49 2.00 -5.62
N VAL A 239 -8.62 0.68 -5.62
CA VAL A 239 -9.73 -0.04 -6.29
C VAL A 239 -10.42 -0.88 -5.22
N VAL A 240 -11.70 -0.62 -5.01
CA VAL A 240 -12.54 -1.40 -4.08
C VAL A 240 -13.35 -2.39 -4.88
N LEU A 241 -13.18 -3.66 -4.56
CA LEU A 241 -13.76 -4.81 -5.23
C LEU A 241 -14.67 -5.58 -4.28
N ARG A 242 -15.85 -5.96 -4.75
CA ARG A 242 -16.78 -6.80 -3.99
C ARG A 242 -16.85 -8.20 -4.59
N ARG A 243 -16.71 -9.21 -3.74
CA ARG A 243 -17.16 -10.55 -4.11
C ARG A 243 -18.70 -10.55 -4.16
N PRO A 244 -19.33 -10.88 -5.31
CA PRO A 244 -20.78 -10.89 -5.41
C PRO A 244 -21.45 -11.68 -4.29
N ALA A 245 -22.62 -11.22 -3.84
CA ALA A 245 -23.43 -12.00 -2.92
C ALA A 245 -23.88 -13.31 -3.61
N ALA A 246 -24.07 -14.38 -2.83
CA ALA A 246 -24.70 -15.58 -3.38
C ALA A 246 -26.08 -15.21 -3.92
N PRO A 247 -26.51 -15.77 -5.09
CA PRO A 247 -27.88 -15.58 -5.55
C PRO A 247 -28.85 -15.94 -4.43
N ALA A 248 -29.90 -15.13 -4.26
CA ALA A 248 -30.97 -15.47 -3.34
C ALA A 248 -31.56 -16.80 -3.78
N ALA A 249 -31.61 -17.79 -2.86
CA ALA A 249 -32.16 -19.11 -3.11
C ALA A 249 -33.68 -19.05 -3.28
#